data_8ae4d19d2d87fab565f124140a452b24
#
_entry.id   8ae4d19d2d87fab565f124140a452b24
#
_cell.length_a   1.000
_cell.length_b   1.000
_cell.length_c   1.000
_cell.angle_alpha   90.00
_cell.angle_beta   90.00
_cell.angle_gamma   90.00
#
_symmetry.space_group_name_H-M   'P 1'
#
loop_
_entity.id
_entity.type
_entity.pdbx_description
1 polymer ?
#
loop_
_entity_poly.entity_id
_entity_poly.type
_entity_poly.pdbx_seq_one_letter_code
_entity_poly.pdbx_strand_id
1 'polypeptide(L)'
;MEQPYGRYRLKDADGVFYYFDGEGTCYYVQKGTYSFSHDASTDGTDEDMISMQFEVQETPTNYIIDGEDGQLMIRTTYSGKEAETQVMMNLIDGTDGIAAMEPFEGIYTAYGSDVYRYEFHADGSFYLILEENYNLDGNEVTLNAFEREFSYEYAENGGNLELSGDGTTIATLIPMDL
;
A
#
# COMPACT_ATOMS: atom_id res chain seq x y z
N MET A 1 -27.83 3.38 -10.57
CA MET A 1 -27.03 4.05 -9.51
C MET A 1 -25.82 4.65 -10.23
N GLU A 2 -25.40 5.85 -9.86
CA GLU A 2 -24.17 6.43 -10.44
C GLU A 2 -22.95 5.67 -9.92
N GLN A 3 -21.92 5.55 -10.75
CA GLN A 3 -20.67 4.92 -10.31
C GLN A 3 -20.03 5.78 -9.21
N PRO A 4 -19.40 5.16 -8.19
CA PRO A 4 -18.70 5.91 -7.17
C PRO A 4 -17.57 6.73 -7.79
N TYR A 5 -17.44 7.97 -7.34
CA TYR A 5 -16.41 8.90 -7.78
C TYR A 5 -15.87 9.67 -6.59
N GLY A 6 -14.55 9.82 -6.51
CA GLY A 6 -13.89 10.61 -5.49
C GLY A 6 -13.08 9.80 -4.50
N ARG A 7 -12.65 10.47 -3.43
CA ARG A 7 -11.80 9.90 -2.38
C ARG A 7 -12.62 9.51 -1.17
N TYR A 8 -12.32 8.37 -0.63
CA TYR A 8 -12.96 7.82 0.56
C TYR A 8 -11.91 7.29 1.51
N ARG A 9 -12.10 7.51 2.81
CA ARG A 9 -11.34 6.80 3.83
C ARG A 9 -12.09 5.58 4.32
N LEU A 10 -11.40 4.52 4.65
CA LEU A 10 -11.98 3.37 5.32
C LEU A 10 -12.32 3.75 6.76
N LYS A 11 -13.56 3.49 7.20
CA LYS A 11 -13.97 3.68 8.58
C LYS A 11 -13.16 2.73 9.47
N ASP A 12 -12.74 3.23 10.63
CA ASP A 12 -12.01 2.46 11.65
C ASP A 12 -10.63 1.89 11.20
N ALA A 13 -10.05 2.45 10.11
CA ALA A 13 -8.70 2.12 9.67
C ALA A 13 -7.94 3.39 9.25
N ASP A 14 -7.07 3.87 10.12
CA ASP A 14 -6.26 5.05 9.85
C ASP A 14 -5.30 4.81 8.68
N GLY A 15 -5.13 5.83 7.83
CA GLY A 15 -4.22 5.76 6.69
C GLY A 15 -4.66 4.85 5.55
N VAL A 16 -5.91 4.36 5.53
CA VAL A 16 -6.46 3.53 4.44
C VAL A 16 -7.49 4.33 3.65
N PHE A 17 -7.27 4.43 2.35
CA PHE A 17 -8.07 5.24 1.43
C PHE A 17 -8.44 4.46 0.18
N TYR A 18 -9.55 4.87 -0.44
CA TYR A 18 -9.96 4.46 -1.77
C TYR A 18 -10.19 5.69 -2.63
N TYR A 19 -9.75 5.63 -3.87
CA TYR A 19 -10.08 6.62 -4.87
C TYR A 19 -10.76 5.92 -6.05
N PHE A 20 -11.95 6.36 -6.40
CA PHE A 20 -12.72 5.86 -7.54
C PHE A 20 -12.70 6.92 -8.65
N ASP A 21 -12.35 6.52 -9.86
CA ASP A 21 -12.29 7.43 -11.02
C ASP A 21 -13.67 7.66 -11.68
N GLY A 22 -14.67 6.85 -11.32
CA GLY A 22 -16.00 6.87 -11.92
C GLY A 22 -16.08 6.17 -13.29
N GLU A 23 -14.99 5.59 -13.76
CA GLU A 23 -14.87 4.95 -15.07
C GLU A 23 -14.55 3.45 -14.98
N GLY A 24 -14.42 2.90 -13.78
CA GLY A 24 -14.19 1.49 -13.54
C GLY A 24 -12.82 1.16 -12.96
N THR A 25 -12.03 2.19 -12.59
CA THR A 25 -10.77 2.01 -11.88
C THR A 25 -10.89 2.56 -10.46
N CYS A 26 -10.35 1.81 -9.51
CA CYS A 26 -10.16 2.31 -8.15
C CYS A 26 -8.72 2.08 -7.70
N TYR A 27 -8.29 2.93 -6.79
CA TYR A 27 -6.98 2.84 -6.16
C TYR A 27 -7.18 2.59 -4.68
N TYR A 28 -6.66 1.48 -4.20
CA TYR A 28 -6.51 1.22 -2.79
C TYR A 28 -5.18 1.79 -2.31
N VAL A 29 -5.20 2.62 -1.28
CA VAL A 29 -4.03 3.33 -0.80
C VAL A 29 -3.85 3.10 0.70
N GLN A 30 -2.66 2.67 1.09
CA GLN A 30 -2.23 2.65 2.48
C GLN A 30 -1.10 3.65 2.70
N LYS A 31 -1.28 4.52 3.68
CA LYS A 31 -0.26 5.47 4.11
C LYS A 31 0.55 4.90 5.26
N GLY A 32 1.83 5.24 5.28
CA GLY A 32 2.74 4.86 6.34
C GLY A 32 3.90 5.83 6.49
N THR A 33 4.80 5.51 7.40
CA THR A 33 6.06 6.21 7.62
C THR A 33 7.22 5.23 7.48
N TYR A 34 8.37 5.73 7.07
CA TYR A 34 9.58 4.95 6.97
C TYR A 34 10.78 5.69 7.54
N SER A 35 11.77 4.93 7.94
CA SER A 35 13.06 5.44 8.37
C SER A 35 14.16 4.43 8.07
N PHE A 36 15.38 4.89 7.95
CA PHE A 36 16.55 4.05 7.78
C PHE A 36 17.30 3.88 9.08
N SER A 37 17.93 2.73 9.23
CA SER A 37 18.83 2.43 10.33
C SER A 37 19.96 1.52 9.85
N HIS A 38 21.08 1.62 10.55
CA HIS A 38 22.23 0.76 10.34
C HIS A 38 22.38 -0.12 11.58
N ASP A 39 22.24 -1.42 11.43
CA ASP A 39 22.40 -2.35 12.53
C ASP A 39 23.81 -2.95 12.48
N ALA A 40 24.64 -2.53 13.44
CA ALA A 40 25.93 -3.15 13.68
C ALA A 40 25.69 -4.48 14.43
N SER A 41 25.55 -5.56 13.67
CA SER A 41 25.35 -6.86 14.28
C SER A 41 26.60 -7.30 15.09
N THR A 42 26.37 -8.05 16.14
CA THR A 42 27.44 -8.60 17.01
C THR A 42 28.31 -9.64 16.32
N ASP A 43 27.94 -10.09 15.13
CA ASP A 43 28.69 -11.06 14.31
C ASP A 43 29.51 -10.40 13.18
N GLY A 44 29.48 -9.07 13.09
CA GLY A 44 30.31 -8.26 12.17
C GLY A 44 29.75 -8.12 10.77
N THR A 45 28.48 -8.45 10.55
CA THR A 45 27.73 -8.10 9.35
C THR A 45 26.93 -6.85 9.63
N ASP A 46 27.39 -5.71 9.13
CA ASP A 46 26.63 -4.45 9.16
C ASP A 46 25.52 -4.56 8.12
N GLU A 47 24.26 -4.42 8.54
CA GLU A 47 23.11 -4.48 7.64
C GLU A 47 22.39 -3.14 7.63
N ASP A 48 22.14 -2.64 6.43
CA ASP A 48 21.30 -1.47 6.22
C ASP A 48 19.83 -1.91 6.27
N MET A 49 19.02 -1.18 7.02
CA MET A 49 17.63 -1.52 7.26
C MET A 49 16.71 -0.36 6.94
N ILE A 50 15.55 -0.68 6.42
CA ILE A 50 14.41 0.22 6.33
C ILE A 50 13.33 -0.28 7.30
N SER A 51 12.86 0.62 8.15
CA SER A 51 11.73 0.41 9.04
C SER A 51 10.50 1.04 8.41
N MET A 52 9.48 0.25 8.12
CA MET A 52 8.23 0.72 7.51
C MET A 52 7.06 0.43 8.44
N GLN A 53 6.21 1.43 8.66
CA GLN A 53 5.02 1.29 9.48
C GLN A 53 3.82 1.91 8.77
N PHE A 54 2.85 1.10 8.38
CA PHE A 54 1.55 1.61 7.95
C PHE A 54 0.79 2.21 9.13
N GLU A 55 0.03 3.28 8.91
CA GLU A 55 -0.76 3.93 9.97
C GLU A 55 -1.76 2.96 10.63
N VAL A 56 -2.21 1.95 9.90
CA VAL A 56 -3.11 0.89 10.41
C VAL A 56 -2.39 -0.13 11.30
N GLN A 57 -1.06 -0.13 11.35
CA GLN A 57 -0.25 -1.09 12.12
C GLN A 57 0.20 -0.47 13.45
N GLU A 58 0.19 -1.26 14.52
CA GLU A 58 0.67 -0.82 15.84
C GLU A 58 2.21 -0.76 15.93
N THR A 59 2.91 -1.58 15.13
CA THR A 59 4.37 -1.70 15.18
C THR A 59 4.98 -1.67 13.78
N PRO A 60 6.18 -1.08 13.62
CA PRO A 60 6.89 -1.11 12.34
C PRO A 60 7.36 -2.52 11.99
N THR A 61 7.51 -2.77 10.71
CA THR A 61 8.20 -3.92 10.17
C THR A 61 9.59 -3.49 9.69
N ASN A 62 10.62 -4.17 10.14
CA ASN A 62 11.98 -3.90 9.75
C ASN A 62 12.39 -4.85 8.62
N TYR A 63 12.97 -4.29 7.58
CA TYR A 63 13.45 -5.02 6.43
C TYR A 63 14.93 -4.74 6.21
N ILE A 64 15.68 -5.78 5.87
CA ILE A 64 17.06 -5.63 5.40
C ILE A 64 17.01 -5.10 3.97
N ILE A 65 17.81 -4.08 3.70
CA ILE A 65 17.97 -3.54 2.37
C ILE A 65 19.06 -4.33 1.65
N ASP A 66 18.71 -4.86 0.50
CA ASP A 66 19.64 -5.52 -0.39
C ASP A 66 19.24 -5.12 -1.82
N GLY A 67 20.12 -4.49 -2.55
CA GLY A 67 19.81 -4.05 -3.90
C GLY A 67 20.94 -3.28 -4.56
N GLU A 68 20.90 -3.28 -5.87
CA GLU A 68 21.79 -2.49 -6.73
C GLU A 68 21.04 -1.25 -7.25
N ASP A 69 21.76 -0.37 -7.92
CA ASP A 69 21.25 0.89 -8.47
C ASP A 69 19.87 0.75 -9.14
N GLY A 70 18.89 1.50 -8.62
CA GLY A 70 17.51 1.51 -9.13
C GLY A 70 16.65 0.30 -8.75
N GLN A 71 17.20 -0.64 -7.98
CA GLN A 71 16.46 -1.77 -7.42
C GLN A 71 16.51 -1.76 -5.90
N LEU A 72 15.38 -1.86 -5.28
CA LEU A 72 15.25 -2.08 -3.84
C LEU A 72 14.76 -3.49 -3.59
N MET A 73 15.57 -4.29 -2.93
CA MET A 73 15.14 -5.56 -2.40
C MET A 73 15.01 -5.46 -0.89
N ILE A 74 13.80 -5.66 -0.38
CA ILE A 74 13.55 -5.70 1.07
C ILE A 74 13.27 -7.13 1.50
N ARG A 75 13.99 -7.54 2.55
CA ARG A 75 13.85 -8.87 3.17
C ARG A 75 13.40 -8.73 4.61
N THR A 76 12.57 -9.63 5.08
CA THR A 76 12.26 -9.76 6.50
C THR A 76 13.08 -10.86 7.13
N THR A 77 13.64 -10.62 8.32
CA THR A 77 14.17 -11.66 9.18
C THR A 77 13.11 -12.03 10.22
N TYR A 78 12.79 -13.29 10.33
CA TYR A 78 11.89 -13.79 11.36
C TYR A 78 12.64 -14.80 12.25
N SER A 79 12.76 -14.49 13.55
CA SER A 79 13.35 -15.38 14.58
C SER A 79 14.74 -15.94 14.22
N GLY A 80 15.64 -15.12 13.62
CA GLY A 80 16.99 -15.55 13.30
C GLY A 80 17.10 -16.53 12.13
N LYS A 81 16.03 -16.73 11.40
CA LYS A 81 16.02 -17.38 10.09
C LYS A 81 15.62 -16.36 9.05
N GLU A 82 16.33 -16.34 7.93
CA GLU A 82 15.91 -15.56 6.77
C GLU A 82 14.49 -16.00 6.39
N ALA A 83 13.50 -15.16 6.67
CA ALA A 83 12.19 -15.37 6.12
C ALA A 83 12.25 -14.90 4.66
N GLU A 84 11.91 -15.77 3.74
CA GLU A 84 12.01 -15.54 2.29
C GLU A 84 10.95 -14.57 1.75
N THR A 85 10.46 -13.64 2.53
CA THR A 85 9.58 -12.59 2.00
C THR A 85 10.47 -11.51 1.41
N GLN A 86 10.81 -11.68 0.16
CA GLN A 86 11.52 -10.68 -0.63
C GLN A 86 10.49 -9.87 -1.41
N VAL A 87 10.47 -8.56 -1.18
CA VAL A 87 9.79 -7.63 -2.07
C VAL A 87 10.86 -6.99 -2.93
N MET A 88 10.83 -7.26 -4.22
CA MET A 88 11.68 -6.58 -5.20
C MET A 88 10.94 -5.40 -5.77
N MET A 89 11.54 -4.23 -5.64
CA MET A 89 10.99 -2.97 -6.17
C MET A 89 11.97 -2.40 -7.19
N ASN A 90 11.43 -1.87 -8.28
CA ASN A 90 12.20 -1.17 -9.30
C ASN A 90 11.81 0.30 -9.30
N LEU A 91 12.81 1.18 -9.26
CA LEU A 91 12.62 2.62 -9.36
C LEU A 91 12.10 2.95 -10.77
N ILE A 92 10.97 3.66 -10.85
CA ILE A 92 10.39 4.11 -12.12
C ILE A 92 10.41 5.63 -12.26
N ASP A 93 10.45 6.37 -11.15
CA ASP A 93 10.57 7.83 -11.15
C ASP A 93 11.18 8.33 -9.84
N GLY A 94 11.80 9.51 -9.87
CA GLY A 94 12.39 10.16 -8.71
C GLY A 94 13.85 9.80 -8.45
N THR A 95 14.25 9.89 -7.20
CA THR A 95 15.63 9.69 -6.76
C THR A 95 15.79 8.35 -6.07
N ASP A 96 16.84 7.62 -6.39
CA ASP A 96 17.29 6.48 -5.60
C ASP A 96 17.97 6.99 -4.31
N GLY A 97 17.20 7.14 -3.25
CA GLY A 97 17.69 7.62 -1.95
C GLY A 97 18.21 6.50 -1.05
N ILE A 98 18.15 5.27 -1.50
CA ILE A 98 18.50 4.10 -0.67
C ILE A 98 19.99 4.08 -0.36
N ALA A 99 20.82 4.37 -1.35
CA ALA A 99 22.27 4.44 -1.15
C ALA A 99 22.70 5.55 -0.16
N ALA A 100 21.89 6.59 -0.01
CA ALA A 100 22.15 7.67 0.95
C ALA A 100 21.61 7.38 2.36
N MET A 101 20.75 6.38 2.52
CA MET A 101 20.08 6.04 3.79
C MET A 101 19.32 7.24 4.40
N GLU A 102 18.79 8.11 3.55
CA GLU A 102 18.06 9.31 3.94
C GLU A 102 16.68 9.32 3.24
N PRO A 103 15.65 9.96 3.83
CA PRO A 103 14.36 10.12 3.19
C PRO A 103 14.46 10.79 1.81
N PHE A 104 13.72 10.28 0.84
CA PHE A 104 13.82 10.66 -0.58
C PHE A 104 12.46 10.73 -1.26
N GLU A 105 12.42 11.33 -2.44
CA GLU A 105 11.28 11.30 -3.36
C GLU A 105 11.51 10.24 -4.41
N GLY A 106 10.70 9.20 -4.43
CA GLY A 106 10.82 8.14 -5.42
C GLY A 106 9.60 7.24 -5.52
N ILE A 107 9.36 6.74 -6.73
CA ILE A 107 8.27 5.81 -7.03
C ILE A 107 8.87 4.49 -7.49
N TYR A 108 8.49 3.42 -6.81
CA TYR A 108 8.91 2.07 -7.11
C TYR A 108 7.71 1.19 -7.47
N THR A 109 7.85 0.38 -8.51
CA THR A 109 6.93 -0.74 -8.74
C THR A 109 7.38 -1.97 -7.98
N ALA A 110 6.44 -2.68 -7.37
CA ALA A 110 6.73 -3.92 -6.66
C ALA A 110 6.35 -5.14 -7.51
N TYR A 111 7.10 -6.22 -7.35
CA TYR A 111 6.86 -7.50 -8.04
C TYR A 111 6.83 -7.41 -9.57
N GLY A 112 7.43 -6.38 -10.15
CA GLY A 112 7.41 -6.15 -11.59
C GLY A 112 6.04 -5.79 -12.17
N SER A 113 5.12 -5.31 -11.34
CA SER A 113 3.75 -4.95 -11.70
C SER A 113 3.51 -3.46 -11.57
N ASP A 114 3.04 -2.82 -12.62
CA ASP A 114 2.71 -1.39 -12.62
C ASP A 114 1.49 -1.06 -11.73
N VAL A 115 0.68 -2.06 -11.41
CA VAL A 115 -0.52 -1.90 -10.56
C VAL A 115 -0.21 -1.93 -9.06
N TYR A 116 1.01 -2.28 -8.67
CA TYR A 116 1.46 -2.37 -7.29
C TYR A 116 2.70 -1.50 -7.10
N ARG A 117 2.56 -0.35 -6.45
CA ARG A 117 3.66 0.60 -6.32
C ARG A 117 3.77 1.21 -4.93
N TYR A 118 4.98 1.64 -4.60
CA TYR A 118 5.29 2.42 -3.42
C TYR A 118 5.75 3.81 -3.85
N GLU A 119 5.18 4.84 -3.23
CA GLU A 119 5.61 6.23 -3.37
C GLU A 119 6.24 6.68 -2.06
N PHE A 120 7.54 6.95 -2.08
CA PHE A 120 8.31 7.44 -0.93
C PHE A 120 8.48 8.94 -1.04
N HIS A 121 8.34 9.63 0.11
CA HIS A 121 8.46 11.08 0.21
C HIS A 121 9.59 11.48 1.16
N ALA A 122 10.23 12.64 0.86
CA ALA A 122 11.34 13.17 1.63
C ALA A 122 10.99 13.57 3.07
N ASP A 123 9.72 13.65 3.40
CA ASP A 123 9.24 13.88 4.78
C ASP A 123 9.19 12.60 5.64
N GLY A 124 9.59 11.46 5.08
CA GLY A 124 9.56 10.15 5.73
C GLY A 124 8.20 9.45 5.66
N SER A 125 7.26 9.97 4.88
CA SER A 125 6.02 9.27 4.58
C SER A 125 6.17 8.39 3.35
N PHE A 126 5.35 7.35 3.26
CA PHE A 126 5.20 6.55 2.03
C PHE A 126 3.74 6.14 1.83
N TYR A 127 3.41 5.83 0.59
CA TYR A 127 2.13 5.28 0.20
C TYR A 127 2.33 3.98 -0.56
N LEU A 128 1.60 2.95 -0.16
CA LEU A 128 1.39 1.76 -0.98
C LEU A 128 0.12 1.97 -1.77
N ILE A 129 0.21 1.86 -3.09
CA ILE A 129 -0.90 2.11 -4.02
C ILE A 129 -1.12 0.85 -4.85
N LEU A 130 -2.35 0.35 -4.81
CA LEU A 130 -2.83 -0.75 -5.64
C LEU A 130 -3.88 -0.22 -6.59
N GLU A 131 -3.66 -0.42 -7.88
CA GLU A 131 -4.65 -0.15 -8.91
C GLU A 131 -5.52 -1.39 -9.12
N GLU A 132 -6.82 -1.20 -9.00
CA GLU A 132 -7.83 -2.25 -9.11
C GLU A 132 -8.90 -1.83 -10.12
N ASN A 133 -9.51 -2.80 -10.77
CA ASN A 133 -10.68 -2.54 -11.59
C ASN A 133 -11.94 -2.88 -10.81
N TYR A 134 -12.99 -2.09 -11.00
CA TYR A 134 -14.29 -2.39 -10.45
C TYR A 134 -15.39 -2.33 -11.50
N ASN A 135 -16.43 -3.08 -11.26
CA ASN A 135 -17.66 -3.04 -12.04
C ASN A 135 -18.85 -2.94 -11.09
N LEU A 136 -19.79 -2.09 -11.41
CA LEU A 136 -21.04 -1.92 -10.66
C LEU A 136 -22.21 -2.40 -11.50
N ASP A 137 -22.91 -3.43 -11.04
CA ASP A 137 -24.14 -3.94 -11.64
C ASP A 137 -25.28 -3.89 -10.61
N GLY A 138 -26.17 -2.92 -10.77
CA GLY A 138 -27.26 -2.66 -9.80
C GLY A 138 -26.71 -2.23 -8.44
N ASN A 139 -26.81 -3.11 -7.47
CA ASN A 139 -26.31 -2.94 -6.11
C ASN A 139 -25.15 -3.89 -5.77
N GLU A 140 -24.57 -4.52 -6.75
CA GLU A 140 -23.38 -5.36 -6.61
C GLU A 140 -22.16 -4.65 -7.18
N VAL A 141 -21.10 -4.57 -6.40
CA VAL A 141 -19.77 -4.14 -6.85
C VAL A 141 -18.85 -5.34 -6.91
N THR A 142 -18.20 -5.51 -8.04
CA THR A 142 -17.15 -6.50 -8.23
C THR A 142 -15.82 -5.79 -8.33
N LEU A 143 -14.88 -6.14 -7.46
CA LEU A 143 -13.50 -5.66 -7.45
C LEU A 143 -12.59 -6.75 -8.02
N ASN A 144 -11.73 -6.39 -8.95
CA ASN A 144 -10.72 -7.28 -9.51
C ASN A 144 -9.34 -6.82 -9.04
N ALA A 145 -8.80 -7.55 -8.08
CA ALA A 145 -7.49 -7.29 -7.49
C ALA A 145 -6.64 -8.56 -7.50
N PHE A 146 -5.36 -8.45 -7.89
CA PHE A 146 -4.40 -9.57 -7.87
C PHE A 146 -4.90 -10.85 -8.55
N GLU A 147 -5.49 -10.72 -9.74
CA GLU A 147 -6.09 -11.86 -10.48
C GLU A 147 -7.22 -12.58 -9.72
N ARG A 148 -7.80 -11.92 -8.72
CA ARG A 148 -8.95 -12.39 -7.97
C ARG A 148 -10.12 -11.45 -8.11
N GLU A 149 -11.30 -12.02 -8.12
CA GLU A 149 -12.56 -11.31 -8.16
C GLU A 149 -13.23 -11.38 -6.79
N PHE A 150 -13.67 -10.23 -6.29
CA PHE A 150 -14.39 -10.09 -5.03
C PHE A 150 -15.69 -9.35 -5.31
N SER A 151 -16.83 -9.97 -4.99
CA SER A 151 -18.14 -9.35 -5.13
C SER A 151 -18.74 -9.00 -3.78
N TYR A 152 -19.30 -7.81 -3.69
CA TYR A 152 -19.95 -7.27 -2.50
C TYR A 152 -21.28 -6.62 -2.86
N GLU A 153 -22.23 -6.65 -1.94
CA GLU A 153 -23.39 -5.77 -2.02
C GLU A 153 -22.94 -4.33 -1.74
N TYR A 154 -23.39 -3.41 -2.56
CA TYR A 154 -23.06 -2.00 -2.50
C TYR A 154 -24.30 -1.17 -2.17
N ALA A 155 -24.20 -0.32 -1.17
CA ALA A 155 -25.24 0.61 -0.77
C ALA A 155 -24.68 1.99 -0.43
N GLU A 156 -25.40 3.03 -0.78
CA GLU A 156 -25.14 4.38 -0.31
C GLU A 156 -26.04 4.69 0.89
N ASN A 157 -25.42 5.03 2.03
CA ASN A 157 -26.14 5.30 3.26
C ASN A 157 -25.60 6.58 3.93
N GLY A 158 -26.38 7.66 3.88
CA GLY A 158 -26.02 8.95 4.48
C GLY A 158 -24.76 9.59 3.89
N GLY A 159 -24.49 9.34 2.62
CA GLY A 159 -23.27 9.79 1.90
C GLY A 159 -22.07 8.85 2.02
N ASN A 160 -22.14 7.84 2.88
CA ASN A 160 -21.11 6.80 2.97
C ASN A 160 -21.42 5.68 1.97
N LEU A 161 -20.35 5.03 1.49
CA LEU A 161 -20.48 3.80 0.71
C LEU A 161 -20.31 2.60 1.65
N GLU A 162 -21.29 1.71 1.67
CA GLU A 162 -21.25 0.48 2.46
C GLU A 162 -21.09 -0.72 1.54
N LEU A 163 -20.08 -1.55 1.84
CA LEU A 163 -19.84 -2.83 1.20
C LEU A 163 -20.24 -3.93 2.16
N SER A 164 -21.09 -4.84 1.71
CA SER A 164 -21.61 -5.94 2.53
C SER A 164 -21.42 -7.28 1.83
N GLY A 165 -21.21 -8.33 2.61
CA GLY A 165 -21.19 -9.72 2.15
C GLY A 165 -22.03 -10.57 3.11
N ASP A 166 -22.83 -11.46 2.57
CA ASP A 166 -23.71 -12.35 3.33
C ASP A 166 -24.61 -11.59 4.35
N GLY A 167 -25.08 -10.39 3.99
CA GLY A 167 -25.91 -9.54 4.83
C GLY A 167 -25.18 -8.85 5.99
N THR A 168 -23.84 -8.89 6.01
CA THR A 168 -23.02 -8.22 7.02
C THR A 168 -22.19 -7.11 6.37
N THR A 169 -22.23 -5.90 6.94
CA THR A 169 -21.37 -4.81 6.48
C THR A 169 -19.90 -5.16 6.76
N ILE A 170 -19.11 -5.23 5.70
CA ILE A 170 -17.68 -5.57 5.73
C ILE A 170 -16.84 -4.30 5.78
N ALA A 171 -17.24 -3.27 5.03
CA ALA A 171 -16.52 -2.01 4.96
C ALA A 171 -17.48 -0.84 4.83
N THR A 172 -17.14 0.26 5.47
CA THR A 172 -17.81 1.56 5.31
C THR A 172 -16.78 2.56 4.83
N LEU A 173 -17.01 3.14 3.67
CA LEU A 173 -16.16 4.15 3.05
C LEU A 173 -16.79 5.52 3.28
N ILE A 174 -16.07 6.41 3.94
CA ILE A 174 -16.52 7.76 4.28
C ILE A 174 -15.90 8.73 3.27
N PRO A 175 -16.71 9.54 2.56
CA PRO A 175 -16.19 10.49 1.60
C PRO A 175 -15.26 11.51 2.27
N MET A 176 -14.23 11.89 1.53
CA MET A 176 -13.29 12.94 1.92
C MET A 176 -13.51 14.15 1.03
N ASP A 177 -13.41 15.34 1.62
CA ASP A 177 -13.38 16.56 0.84
C ASP A 177 -12.16 16.56 -0.11
N LEU A 178 -12.39 17.02 -1.34
CA LEU A 178 -11.35 17.11 -2.38
C LEU A 178 -10.38 18.25 -2.07
#